data_4093ca0bd32f6f33df43575e4fbec723
#
_entry.id   4093ca0bd32f6f33df43575e4fbec723
#
_cell.length_a   1.000
_cell.length_b   1.000
_cell.length_c   1.000
_cell.angle_alpha   90.00
_cell.angle_beta   90.00
_cell.angle_gamma   90.00
#
_symmetry.space_group_name_H-M   'P 1'
#
loop_
_entity.id
_entity.type
_entity.pdbx_description
1 polymer ?
#
loop_
_entity_poly.entity_id
_entity_poly.type
_entity_poly.pdbx_seq_one_letter_code
_entity_poly.pdbx_strand_id
1 'polypeptide(L)'
;MTGGIFLGETSKEGFYEKAKKEKLIFMQPTAIYDREVALSVGGHRTEGFPMGKPRYQDLCEDLDLWTRMSDLYINGKAIVVVPEVLCRYRKHENALSVNSIGMLLRMRHIKTNLKRRRRGQEEYSFIDFRAQMPTEEMLRLEKEACAADALRRAYYHLRAGHIIVGVKDLFLSIKSNPHYIVDKVKHNLLRMK
;
A
#
# COMPACT_ATOMS: atom_id res chain seq x y z
N MET A 1 -3.37 18.93 15.11
CA MET A 1 -4.52 18.03 14.95
C MET A 1 -4.03 16.62 14.80
N THR A 2 -4.29 15.77 15.78
CA THR A 2 -3.99 14.33 15.71
C THR A 2 -5.25 13.63 15.22
N GLY A 3 -5.46 13.62 13.90
CA GLY A 3 -6.50 12.81 13.31
C GLY A 3 -6.09 11.35 13.32
N GLY A 4 -6.76 10.49 14.08
CA GLY A 4 -6.61 9.05 13.98
C GLY A 4 -7.18 8.56 12.64
N ILE A 5 -6.36 7.88 11.84
CA ILE A 5 -6.85 7.21 10.64
C ILE A 5 -6.97 5.73 10.98
N PHE A 6 -8.20 5.25 11.09
CA PHE A 6 -8.46 3.82 11.21
C PHE A 6 -8.54 3.22 9.80
N LEU A 7 -7.57 2.36 9.47
CA LEU A 7 -7.55 1.64 8.20
C LEU A 7 -7.99 0.20 8.45
N GLY A 8 -9.23 -0.11 8.13
CA GLY A 8 -9.73 -1.47 8.25
C GLY A 8 -11.17 -1.53 8.76
N GLU A 9 -11.63 -2.74 9.00
CA GLU A 9 -12.97 -3.01 9.53
C GLU A 9 -12.88 -3.28 11.03
N THR A 10 -13.86 -2.79 11.77
CA THR A 10 -13.94 -2.97 13.23
C THR A 10 -14.74 -4.20 13.65
N SER A 11 -15.42 -4.86 12.69
CA SER A 11 -16.19 -6.09 12.91
C SER A 11 -15.72 -7.22 12.01
N LYS A 12 -15.98 -8.46 12.43
CA LYS A 12 -15.69 -9.67 11.64
C LYS A 12 -16.50 -9.70 10.35
N GLU A 13 -17.76 -9.34 10.42
CA GLU A 13 -18.69 -9.32 9.29
C GLU A 13 -18.24 -8.31 8.23
N GLY A 14 -17.90 -7.11 8.64
CA GLY A 14 -17.35 -6.07 7.74
C GLY A 14 -16.04 -6.53 7.10
N PHE A 15 -15.17 -7.20 7.88
CA PHE A 15 -13.95 -7.78 7.34
C PHE A 15 -14.24 -8.87 6.30
N TYR A 16 -15.18 -9.78 6.55
CA TYR A 16 -15.53 -10.86 5.61
C TYR A 16 -16.06 -10.31 4.29
N GLU A 17 -16.94 -9.33 4.33
CA GLU A 17 -17.44 -8.65 3.13
C GLU A 17 -16.33 -7.96 2.32
N LYS A 18 -15.34 -7.40 2.99
CA LYS A 18 -14.18 -6.79 2.35
C LYS A 18 -13.23 -7.83 1.76
N ALA A 19 -13.01 -8.93 2.48
CA ALA A 19 -12.18 -10.04 2.02
C ALA A 19 -12.76 -10.67 0.75
N LYS A 20 -14.06 -10.92 0.70
CA LYS A 20 -14.76 -11.44 -0.50
C LYS A 20 -14.52 -10.58 -1.76
N LYS A 21 -14.36 -9.26 -1.61
CA LYS A 21 -14.14 -8.32 -2.72
C LYS A 21 -12.68 -8.29 -3.22
N GLU A 22 -11.84 -9.22 -2.81
CA GLU A 22 -10.41 -9.30 -3.19
C GLU A 22 -9.65 -7.98 -2.96
N LYS A 23 -9.98 -7.23 -1.93
CA LYS A 23 -9.27 -5.99 -1.58
C LYS A 23 -8.02 -6.30 -0.77
N LEU A 24 -6.95 -5.52 -0.99
CA LEU A 24 -5.78 -5.55 -0.14
C LEU A 24 -6.14 -5.11 1.28
N ILE A 25 -5.60 -5.81 2.26
CA ILE A 25 -5.81 -5.51 3.68
C ILE A 25 -4.62 -4.69 4.17
N PHE A 26 -4.84 -3.40 4.28
CA PHE A 26 -3.84 -2.50 4.86
C PHE A 26 -3.98 -2.50 6.37
N MET A 27 -2.86 -2.72 7.05
CA MET A 27 -2.77 -2.62 8.50
C MET A 27 -1.69 -1.60 8.90
N GLN A 28 -1.86 -1.04 10.08
CA GLN A 28 -0.87 -0.18 10.70
C GLN A 28 0.30 -1.03 11.25
N PRO A 29 1.50 -0.46 11.45
CA PRO A 29 2.64 -1.17 12.05
C PRO A 29 2.41 -1.64 13.50
N THR A 30 1.22 -1.45 14.05
CA THR A 30 0.76 -1.86 15.38
C THR A 30 -0.08 -3.13 15.37
N ALA A 31 0.09 -3.98 14.37
CA ALA A 31 -0.64 -5.22 14.28
C ALA A 31 -0.21 -6.20 15.36
N ILE A 32 -1.19 -6.81 16.03
CA ILE A 32 -1.03 -7.98 16.88
C ILE A 32 -1.73 -9.14 16.19
N TYR A 33 -1.06 -10.26 16.08
CA TYR A 33 -1.59 -11.44 15.40
C TYR A 33 -1.09 -12.73 16.02
N ASP A 34 -1.87 -13.77 15.83
CA ASP A 34 -1.51 -15.12 16.23
C ASP A 34 -0.35 -15.62 15.36
N ARG A 35 0.75 -16.03 16.01
CA ARG A 35 1.96 -16.51 15.36
C ARG A 35 1.70 -17.76 14.51
N GLU A 36 0.92 -18.71 15.03
CA GLU A 36 0.63 -19.97 14.34
C GLU A 36 -0.24 -19.72 13.10
N VAL A 37 -1.17 -18.78 13.18
CA VAL A 37 -1.96 -18.33 12.01
C VAL A 37 -1.06 -17.70 10.96
N ALA A 38 -0.10 -16.88 11.36
CA ALA A 38 0.85 -16.28 10.40
C ALA A 38 1.75 -17.34 9.76
N LEU A 39 2.24 -18.30 10.54
CA LEU A 39 3.07 -19.41 10.05
C LEU A 39 2.30 -20.34 9.10
N SER A 40 1.01 -20.59 9.38
CA SER A 40 0.15 -21.44 8.53
C SER A 40 0.01 -20.91 7.09
N VAL A 41 0.21 -19.61 6.88
CA VAL A 41 0.22 -19.00 5.54
C VAL A 41 1.65 -18.72 5.03
N GLY A 42 2.68 -19.26 5.67
CA GLY A 42 4.08 -19.18 5.27
C GLY A 42 4.83 -17.96 5.80
N GLY A 43 4.33 -17.26 6.82
CA GLY A 43 5.04 -16.15 7.47
C GLY A 43 5.40 -14.98 6.54
N HIS A 44 6.38 -14.18 6.93
CA HIS A 44 6.95 -13.13 6.06
C HIS A 44 7.78 -13.77 4.95
N ARG A 45 7.51 -13.36 3.71
CA ARG A 45 8.22 -13.87 2.52
C ARG A 45 9.22 -12.85 2.01
N THR A 46 10.46 -13.26 1.86
CA THR A 46 11.54 -12.48 1.25
C THR A 46 12.11 -13.14 0.00
N GLU A 47 11.67 -14.36 -0.29
CA GLU A 47 12.14 -15.15 -1.43
C GLU A 47 11.68 -14.56 -2.77
N GLY A 48 12.47 -14.75 -3.81
CA GLY A 48 12.15 -14.28 -5.15
C GLY A 48 12.31 -12.77 -5.36
N PHE A 49 12.95 -12.06 -4.42
CA PHE A 49 13.30 -10.66 -4.58
C PHE A 49 14.73 -10.49 -5.04
N PRO A 50 15.00 -9.55 -5.97
CA PRO A 50 16.37 -9.28 -6.38
C PRO A 50 17.19 -8.77 -5.19
N MET A 51 18.36 -9.32 -5.02
CA MET A 51 19.34 -8.82 -4.06
C MET A 51 19.86 -7.45 -4.50
N GLY A 52 20.14 -6.58 -3.56
CA GLY A 52 20.71 -5.27 -3.81
C GLY A 52 19.73 -4.12 -3.75
N LYS A 53 19.99 -3.06 -4.48
CA LYS A 53 19.16 -1.83 -4.50
C LYS A 53 18.35 -1.72 -5.79
N PRO A 54 17.12 -1.22 -5.70
CA PRO A 54 16.37 -0.92 -4.50
C PRO A 54 15.96 -2.20 -3.74
N ARG A 55 15.89 -2.12 -2.42
CA ARG A 55 15.54 -3.26 -1.53
C ARG A 55 14.04 -3.53 -1.58
N TYR A 56 13.59 -4.17 -2.65
CA TYR A 56 12.16 -4.48 -2.85
C TYR A 56 11.59 -5.45 -1.82
N GLN A 57 12.41 -6.33 -1.27
CA GLN A 57 12.03 -7.27 -0.24
C GLN A 57 11.59 -6.59 1.07
N ASP A 58 12.05 -5.36 1.30
CA ASP A 58 11.70 -4.58 2.48
C ASP A 58 10.44 -3.72 2.27
N LEU A 59 9.77 -3.89 1.13
CA LEU A 59 8.56 -3.13 0.79
C LEU A 59 7.35 -4.04 0.79
N CYS A 60 6.36 -3.69 1.62
CA CYS A 60 5.05 -4.36 1.67
C CYS A 60 5.10 -5.86 2.04
N GLU A 61 6.12 -6.35 2.72
CA GLU A 61 6.18 -7.73 3.23
C GLU A 61 5.07 -7.98 4.26
N ASP A 62 4.74 -6.96 5.04
CA ASP A 62 3.61 -6.94 5.96
C ASP A 62 2.27 -7.03 5.19
N LEU A 63 2.09 -6.20 4.17
CA LEU A 63 0.89 -6.21 3.33
C LEU A 63 0.68 -7.56 2.63
N ASP A 64 1.76 -8.21 2.19
CA ASP A 64 1.71 -9.55 1.62
C ASP A 64 1.23 -10.57 2.66
N LEU A 65 1.80 -10.56 3.86
CA LEU A 65 1.38 -11.44 4.96
C LEU A 65 -0.09 -11.24 5.31
N TRP A 66 -0.52 -9.99 5.54
CA TRP A 66 -1.93 -9.69 5.86
C TRP A 66 -2.87 -10.10 4.75
N THR A 67 -2.46 -9.96 3.51
CA THR A 67 -3.27 -10.36 2.34
C THR A 67 -3.44 -11.87 2.28
N ARG A 68 -2.39 -12.66 2.58
CA ARG A 68 -2.48 -14.13 2.69
C ARG A 68 -3.31 -14.56 3.90
N MET A 69 -3.12 -13.94 5.06
CA MET A 69 -3.95 -14.19 6.23
C MET A 69 -5.43 -13.85 5.98
N SER A 70 -5.71 -12.85 5.13
CA SER A 70 -7.08 -12.51 4.78
C SER A 70 -7.83 -13.61 4.04
N ASP A 71 -7.13 -14.55 3.38
CA ASP A 71 -7.73 -15.68 2.71
C ASP A 71 -8.33 -16.71 3.71
N LEU A 72 -7.88 -16.66 4.97
CA LEU A 72 -8.42 -17.51 6.05
C LEU A 72 -9.80 -17.06 6.55
N TYR A 73 -10.41 -16.03 5.94
CA TYR A 73 -11.78 -15.61 6.26
C TYR A 73 -12.78 -16.76 6.06
N ILE A 74 -12.51 -17.65 5.12
CA ILE A 74 -13.31 -18.86 4.85
C ILE A 74 -13.30 -19.82 6.06
N ASN A 75 -12.26 -19.76 6.90
CA ASN A 75 -12.08 -20.56 8.11
C ASN A 75 -12.48 -19.76 9.37
N GLY A 76 -13.26 -18.69 9.22
CA GLY A 76 -13.74 -17.87 10.34
C GLY A 76 -12.67 -16.97 10.98
N LYS A 77 -11.48 -16.84 10.39
CA LYS A 77 -10.45 -15.92 10.88
C LYS A 77 -10.72 -14.51 10.38
N ALA A 78 -10.47 -13.50 11.21
CA ALA A 78 -10.71 -12.11 10.87
C ALA A 78 -9.54 -11.22 11.26
N ILE A 79 -9.34 -10.15 10.50
CA ILE A 79 -8.45 -9.04 10.81
C ILE A 79 -9.33 -7.84 11.13
N VAL A 80 -9.34 -7.41 12.37
CA VAL A 80 -10.15 -6.29 12.83
C VAL A 80 -9.28 -5.18 13.41
N VAL A 81 -9.76 -3.96 13.30
CA VAL A 81 -9.09 -2.77 13.84
C VAL A 81 -9.71 -2.43 15.18
N VAL A 82 -8.86 -2.24 16.19
CA VAL A 82 -9.27 -1.64 17.46
C VAL A 82 -9.52 -0.15 17.22
N PRO A 83 -10.75 0.38 17.47
CA PRO A 83 -11.11 1.76 17.13
C PRO A 83 -10.59 2.78 18.16
N GLU A 84 -9.32 2.61 18.55
CA GLU A 84 -8.62 3.47 19.50
C GLU A 84 -7.30 3.96 18.91
N VAL A 85 -6.84 5.15 19.32
CA VAL A 85 -5.56 5.69 18.89
C VAL A 85 -4.46 5.12 19.78
N LEU A 86 -3.91 3.99 19.39
CA LEU A 86 -2.87 3.26 20.15
C LEU A 86 -1.44 3.58 19.70
N CYS A 87 -1.26 4.24 18.55
CA CYS A 87 0.06 4.53 18.00
C CYS A 87 0.15 5.92 17.38
N ARG A 88 1.31 6.56 17.56
CA ARG A 88 1.69 7.78 16.84
C ARG A 88 2.76 7.46 15.82
N TYR A 89 2.41 7.51 14.55
CA TYR A 89 3.34 7.25 13.45
C TYR A 89 4.06 8.52 13.02
N ARG A 90 5.40 8.51 13.10
CA ARG A 90 6.25 9.62 12.63
C ARG A 90 6.47 9.47 11.12
N LYS A 91 6.07 10.47 10.36
CA LYS A 91 6.38 10.59 8.93
C LYS A 91 7.62 11.44 8.73
N HIS A 92 8.57 10.98 7.94
CA HIS A 92 9.75 11.74 7.53
C HIS A 92 10.08 11.42 6.07
N GLU A 93 10.85 12.31 5.43
CA GLU A 93 11.14 12.25 4.00
C GLU A 93 11.97 11.01 3.58
N ASN A 94 12.77 10.47 4.48
CA ASN A 94 13.62 9.28 4.24
C ASN A 94 12.98 7.96 4.69
N ALA A 95 11.67 7.92 4.90
CA ALA A 95 10.98 6.68 5.25
C ALA A 95 10.95 5.70 4.06
N LEU A 96 10.99 4.39 4.33
CA LEU A 96 10.89 3.35 3.28
C LEU A 96 9.64 3.53 2.40
N SER A 97 8.54 3.98 2.99
CA SER A 97 7.28 4.27 2.28
C SER A 97 7.35 5.46 1.31
N VAL A 98 8.52 6.11 1.18
CA VAL A 98 8.75 7.20 0.19
C VAL A 98 9.07 6.65 -1.20
N ASN A 99 9.48 5.39 -1.34
CA ASN A 99 9.69 4.76 -2.63
C ASN A 99 8.35 4.40 -3.30
N SER A 100 7.70 5.40 -3.91
CA SER A 100 6.35 5.23 -4.46
C SER A 100 6.29 4.21 -5.59
N ILE A 101 7.26 4.15 -6.49
CA ILE A 101 7.26 3.16 -7.58
C ILE A 101 7.42 1.74 -7.04
N GLY A 102 8.35 1.52 -6.11
CA GLY A 102 8.54 0.22 -5.47
C GLY A 102 7.27 -0.23 -4.72
N MET A 103 6.65 0.67 -3.98
CA MET A 103 5.39 0.40 -3.27
C MET A 103 4.26 0.04 -4.23
N LEU A 104 4.06 0.80 -5.31
CA LEU A 104 3.00 0.54 -6.29
C LEU A 104 3.21 -0.80 -6.99
N LEU A 105 4.44 -1.11 -7.40
CA LEU A 105 4.77 -2.40 -8.01
C LEU A 105 4.50 -3.57 -7.06
N ARG A 106 4.91 -3.46 -5.79
CA ARG A 106 4.65 -4.50 -4.79
C ARG A 106 3.18 -4.67 -4.51
N MET A 107 2.43 -3.60 -4.36
CA MET A 107 0.97 -3.64 -4.17
C MET A 107 0.27 -4.31 -5.36
N ARG A 108 0.70 -4.03 -6.60
CA ARG A 108 0.19 -4.69 -7.81
C ARG A 108 0.49 -6.19 -7.82
N HIS A 109 1.73 -6.56 -7.52
CA HIS A 109 2.15 -7.96 -7.39
C HIS A 109 1.29 -8.71 -6.35
N ILE A 110 1.19 -8.19 -5.13
CA ILE A 110 0.40 -8.80 -4.05
C ILE A 110 -1.07 -8.94 -4.47
N LYS A 111 -1.62 -7.91 -5.13
CA LYS A 111 -3.01 -7.94 -5.63
C LYS A 111 -3.21 -9.00 -6.71
N THR A 112 -2.24 -9.17 -7.60
CA THR A 112 -2.26 -10.20 -8.64
C THR A 112 -2.21 -11.58 -8.01
N ASN A 113 -1.31 -11.80 -7.06
CA ASN A 113 -1.18 -13.07 -6.35
C ASN A 113 -2.40 -13.41 -5.49
N LEU A 114 -3.03 -12.43 -4.85
CA LEU A 114 -4.31 -12.61 -4.17
C LEU A 114 -5.37 -13.21 -5.11
N LYS A 115 -5.52 -12.64 -6.30
CA LYS A 115 -6.48 -13.11 -7.30
C LYS A 115 -6.14 -14.50 -7.82
N ARG A 116 -4.85 -14.76 -8.06
CA ARG A 116 -4.36 -16.07 -8.53
C ARG A 116 -4.62 -17.17 -7.51
N ARG A 117 -4.24 -16.94 -6.23
CA ARG A 117 -4.51 -17.90 -5.14
C ARG A 117 -5.98 -18.27 -5.03
N ARG A 118 -6.84 -17.26 -5.07
CA ARG A 118 -8.30 -17.49 -4.97
C ARG A 118 -8.92 -18.22 -6.16
N ARG A 119 -8.20 -18.27 -7.28
CA ARG A 119 -8.55 -19.05 -8.47
C ARG A 119 -7.83 -20.40 -8.55
N GLY A 120 -7.08 -20.78 -7.50
CA GLY A 120 -6.30 -22.01 -7.51
C GLY A 120 -5.10 -21.98 -8.47
N GLN A 121 -4.64 -20.78 -8.87
CA GLN A 121 -3.50 -20.60 -9.76
C GLN A 121 -2.22 -20.38 -8.94
N GLU A 122 -1.09 -20.82 -9.48
CA GLU A 122 0.22 -20.58 -8.90
C GLU A 122 0.53 -19.08 -8.82
N GLU A 123 1.16 -18.65 -7.72
CA GLU A 123 1.59 -17.26 -7.53
C GLU A 123 2.80 -16.93 -8.40
N TYR A 124 2.89 -15.70 -8.88
CA TYR A 124 4.10 -15.21 -9.52
C TYR A 124 5.17 -14.84 -8.48
N SER A 125 6.44 -15.14 -8.79
CA SER A 125 7.54 -14.43 -8.17
C SER A 125 7.48 -12.94 -8.53
N PHE A 126 8.16 -12.08 -7.77
CA PHE A 126 8.18 -10.65 -8.13
C PHE A 126 8.93 -10.40 -9.44
N ILE A 127 9.92 -11.21 -9.74
CA ILE A 127 10.70 -11.14 -10.99
C ILE A 127 9.79 -11.48 -12.18
N ASP A 128 9.07 -12.60 -12.12
CA ASP A 128 8.17 -13.03 -13.19
C ASP A 128 7.02 -12.05 -13.39
N PHE A 129 6.46 -11.54 -12.29
CA PHE A 129 5.43 -10.49 -12.35
C PHE A 129 5.92 -9.25 -13.10
N ARG A 130 7.14 -8.79 -12.82
CA ARG A 130 7.73 -7.65 -13.52
C ARG A 130 8.02 -7.94 -14.99
N ALA A 131 8.53 -9.13 -15.30
CA ALA A 131 8.83 -9.53 -16.68
C ALA A 131 7.58 -9.60 -17.57
N GLN A 132 6.43 -9.93 -16.97
CA GLN A 132 5.15 -10.03 -17.68
C GLN A 132 4.37 -8.71 -17.73
N MET A 133 4.83 -7.65 -17.05
CA MET A 133 4.13 -6.37 -17.00
C MET A 133 4.25 -5.65 -18.36
N PRO A 134 3.12 -5.25 -18.98
CA PRO A 134 3.15 -4.46 -20.20
C PRO A 134 3.88 -3.13 -20.01
N THR A 135 4.64 -2.72 -21.01
CA THR A 135 5.41 -1.44 -20.97
C THR A 135 4.51 -0.23 -20.70
N GLU A 136 3.30 -0.22 -21.26
CA GLU A 136 2.33 0.86 -21.04
C GLU A 136 1.87 0.92 -19.58
N GLU A 137 1.66 -0.22 -18.94
CA GLU A 137 1.29 -0.26 -17.52
C GLU A 137 2.44 0.21 -16.65
N MET A 138 3.67 -0.18 -16.97
CA MET A 138 4.87 0.30 -16.26
C MET A 138 5.01 1.82 -16.36
N LEU A 139 4.89 2.39 -17.56
CA LEU A 139 4.94 3.84 -17.77
C LEU A 139 3.82 4.58 -17.01
N ARG A 140 2.63 3.99 -16.93
CA ARG A 140 1.53 4.55 -16.15
C ARG A 140 1.85 4.57 -14.66
N LEU A 141 2.42 3.49 -14.12
CA LEU A 141 2.83 3.42 -12.71
C LEU A 141 3.96 4.41 -12.40
N GLU A 142 4.91 4.59 -13.31
CA GLU A 142 5.99 5.56 -13.16
C GLU A 142 5.45 7.00 -13.09
N LYS A 143 4.51 7.36 -13.97
CA LYS A 143 3.83 8.66 -13.93
C LYS A 143 3.05 8.86 -12.64
N GLU A 144 2.33 7.84 -12.16
CA GLU A 144 1.61 7.87 -10.90
C GLU A 144 2.56 8.04 -9.72
N ALA A 145 3.67 7.29 -9.69
CA ALA A 145 4.71 7.40 -8.67
C ALA A 145 5.35 8.80 -8.66
N CYS A 146 5.70 9.32 -9.83
CA CYS A 146 6.26 10.66 -9.97
C CYS A 146 5.30 11.74 -9.43
N ALA A 147 4.02 11.64 -9.76
CA ALA A 147 2.99 12.56 -9.27
C ALA A 147 2.84 12.45 -7.73
N ALA A 148 2.84 11.24 -7.19
CA ALA A 148 2.74 11.00 -5.74
C ALA A 148 3.93 11.57 -4.98
N ASP A 149 5.14 11.37 -5.49
CA ASP A 149 6.37 11.86 -4.87
C ASP A 149 6.47 13.39 -4.93
N ALA A 150 6.14 13.97 -6.08
CA ALA A 150 6.12 15.42 -6.25
C ALA A 150 5.06 16.06 -5.34
N LEU A 151 3.86 15.50 -5.23
CA LEU A 151 2.82 16.00 -4.32
C LEU A 151 3.26 15.94 -2.86
N ARG A 152 3.95 14.87 -2.47
CA ARG A 152 4.47 14.71 -1.12
C ARG A 152 5.54 15.75 -0.81
N ARG A 153 6.51 15.98 -1.72
CA ARG A 153 7.52 17.02 -1.56
C ARG A 153 6.90 18.41 -1.49
N ALA A 154 5.92 18.70 -2.37
CA ALA A 154 5.17 19.95 -2.34
C ALA A 154 4.58 20.21 -0.94
N TYR A 155 3.93 19.20 -0.36
CA TYR A 155 3.36 19.30 0.99
C TYR A 155 4.42 19.65 2.04
N TYR A 156 5.57 18.97 2.04
CA TYR A 156 6.64 19.24 3.03
C TYR A 156 7.27 20.61 2.81
N HIS A 157 7.56 21.01 1.56
CA HIS A 157 8.14 22.32 1.26
C HIS A 157 7.21 23.47 1.63
N LEU A 158 5.93 23.38 1.29
CA LEU A 158 4.94 24.40 1.67
C LEU A 158 4.80 24.51 3.19
N ARG A 159 4.77 23.38 3.89
CA ARG A 159 4.69 23.37 5.36
C ARG A 159 5.94 23.93 6.04
N ALA A 160 7.11 23.79 5.42
CA ALA A 160 8.38 24.34 5.88
C ALA A 160 8.58 25.82 5.50
N GLY A 161 7.62 26.46 4.80
CA GLY A 161 7.72 27.84 4.34
C GLY A 161 8.48 28.03 3.02
N HIS A 162 8.92 26.95 2.37
CA HIS A 162 9.60 26.98 1.07
C HIS A 162 8.61 27.07 -0.09
N ILE A 163 7.88 28.18 -0.19
CA ILE A 163 6.72 28.36 -1.07
C ILE A 163 7.07 28.11 -2.53
N ILE A 164 8.14 28.72 -3.05
CA ILE A 164 8.52 28.62 -4.47
C ILE A 164 8.81 27.16 -4.86
N VAL A 165 9.56 26.43 -4.02
CA VAL A 165 9.90 25.02 -4.28
C VAL A 165 8.64 24.16 -4.19
N GLY A 166 7.81 24.39 -3.20
CA GLY A 166 6.56 23.66 -3.02
C GLY A 166 5.59 23.84 -4.19
N VAL A 167 5.47 25.05 -4.71
CA VAL A 167 4.65 25.32 -5.91
C VAL A 167 5.22 24.64 -7.16
N LYS A 168 6.56 24.65 -7.36
CA LYS A 168 7.19 23.90 -8.45
C LYS A 168 6.91 22.40 -8.38
N ASP A 169 7.03 21.80 -7.19
CA ASP A 169 6.73 20.38 -7.00
C ASP A 169 5.24 20.08 -7.22
N LEU A 170 4.33 20.96 -6.79
CA LEU A 170 2.90 20.79 -7.06
C LEU A 170 2.62 20.81 -8.58
N PHE A 171 3.25 21.72 -9.29
CA PHE A 171 3.12 21.80 -10.76
C PHE A 171 3.68 20.56 -11.45
N LEU A 172 4.82 20.04 -10.98
CA LEU A 172 5.38 18.78 -11.48
C LEU A 172 4.42 17.61 -11.23
N SER A 173 3.77 17.54 -10.08
CA SER A 173 2.78 16.51 -9.78
C SER A 173 1.61 16.55 -10.76
N ILE A 174 1.04 17.74 -11.01
CA ILE A 174 -0.07 17.94 -11.96
C ILE A 174 0.36 17.55 -13.37
N LYS A 175 1.54 17.97 -13.81
CA LYS A 175 2.08 17.65 -15.14
C LYS A 175 2.30 16.15 -15.32
N SER A 176 2.77 15.44 -14.28
CA SER A 176 3.06 14.02 -14.35
C SER A 176 1.80 13.17 -14.44
N ASN A 177 0.77 13.49 -13.65
CA ASN A 177 -0.52 12.79 -13.69
C ASN A 177 -1.64 13.66 -13.10
N PRO A 178 -2.36 14.43 -13.92
CA PRO A 178 -3.43 15.31 -13.47
C PRO A 178 -4.60 14.53 -12.81
N HIS A 179 -4.92 13.34 -13.32
CA HIS A 179 -5.99 12.50 -12.76
C HIS A 179 -5.68 12.07 -11.32
N TYR A 180 -4.42 11.78 -11.03
CA TYR A 180 -4.00 11.44 -9.66
C TYR A 180 -4.33 12.56 -8.66
N ILE A 181 -4.09 13.81 -9.05
CA ILE A 181 -4.40 14.98 -8.19
C ILE A 181 -5.90 15.13 -7.97
N VAL A 182 -6.68 15.04 -9.06
CA VAL A 182 -8.15 15.13 -8.99
C VAL A 182 -8.72 14.06 -8.06
N ASP A 183 -8.24 12.82 -8.18
CA ASP A 183 -8.70 11.71 -7.33
C ASP A 183 -8.32 11.92 -5.86
N LYS A 184 -7.11 12.43 -5.58
CA LYS A 184 -6.69 12.78 -4.22
C LYS A 184 -7.54 13.88 -3.61
N VAL A 185 -7.84 14.94 -4.37
CA VAL A 185 -8.69 16.04 -3.92
C VAL A 185 -10.10 15.54 -3.65
N LYS A 186 -10.71 14.80 -4.57
CA LYS A 186 -12.04 14.21 -4.38
C LYS A 186 -12.10 13.34 -3.15
N HIS A 187 -11.11 12.44 -2.98
CA HIS A 187 -11.06 11.52 -1.86
C HIS A 187 -10.93 12.23 -0.50
N ASN A 188 -10.14 13.30 -0.45
CA ASN A 188 -9.99 14.10 0.78
C ASN A 188 -11.25 14.93 1.08
N LEU A 189 -11.89 15.51 0.06
CA LEU A 189 -13.14 16.25 0.24
C LEU A 189 -14.30 15.34 0.72
N LEU A 190 -14.37 14.10 0.22
CA LEU A 190 -15.39 13.12 0.65
C LEU A 190 -15.16 12.61 2.08
N ARG A 191 -13.93 12.68 2.60
CA ARG A 191 -13.61 12.31 3.99
C ARG A 191 -13.82 13.43 5.00
N MET A 192 -14.03 14.65 4.55
CA MET A 192 -14.32 15.80 5.42
C MET A 192 -15.81 15.96 5.71
N LYS A 193 -16.66 15.15 5.11
CA LYS A 193 -18.08 14.99 5.44
C LYS A 193 -18.30 13.78 6.35
#